data_1b5d515d8c9a2db98ac4e382b1441f31
#
_entry.id   1b5d515d8c9a2db98ac4e382b1441f31
#
_cell.length_a   1.000
_cell.length_b   1.000
_cell.length_c   1.000
_cell.angle_alpha   90.00
_cell.angle_beta   90.00
_cell.angle_gamma   90.00
#
_symmetry.space_group_name_H-M   'P 1'
#
loop_
_entity.id
_entity.type
_entity.pdbx_description
1 polymer ?
#
loop_
_entity_poly.entity_id
_entity_poly.type
_entity_poly.pdbx_seq_one_letter_code
_entity_poly.pdbx_strand_id
1 'polypeptide(L)'
;MNPYAYARCGFATDIGMRELNEDSLFASSPVFVVADGMGGHSAGEVASRTAVDAFASLDGRDFVSAGELEERIALAARTVRGLASESGIPGTTLTGLVLGVEGGFPYARVFNIGDSRTYHLSGMAFIQVTKDHSEVQELIDAGVADGNNWGRRNVITRALGGHSGSDVGADVFLVPLSMGDRFVLCSDGLSSVVSNERISEVARYMEDPQETAQTLVQKALGAGGSDNVTVVVVDIVDCGPQLPSGNIEEETVTAARRIVGDDTVPRRG
;
A
#
# COMPACT_ATOMS: atom_id res chain seq x y z
N MET A 1 -25.92 -10.71 12.50
CA MET A 1 -24.65 -10.14 12.95
C MET A 1 -24.13 -9.31 11.81
N ASN A 2 -23.63 -8.12 12.11
CA ASN A 2 -23.04 -7.25 11.09
C ASN A 2 -21.71 -7.89 10.63
N PRO A 3 -21.50 -8.20 9.34
CA PRO A 3 -20.26 -8.82 8.85
C PRO A 3 -19.15 -7.80 8.59
N TYR A 4 -19.40 -6.50 8.84
CA TYR A 4 -18.49 -5.43 8.49
C TYR A 4 -17.43 -5.22 9.58
N ALA A 5 -16.29 -4.67 9.18
CA ALA A 5 -15.27 -4.19 10.08
C ALA A 5 -15.35 -2.66 10.18
N TYR A 6 -15.06 -2.15 11.38
CA TYR A 6 -14.94 -0.72 11.62
C TYR A 6 -13.49 -0.40 12.00
N ALA A 7 -12.96 0.64 11.38
CA ALA A 7 -11.60 1.08 11.61
C ALA A 7 -11.56 2.55 12.04
N ARG A 8 -10.59 2.87 12.89
CA ARG A 8 -10.10 4.23 13.09
C ARG A 8 -8.72 4.33 12.44
N CYS A 9 -8.34 5.53 12.02
CA CYS A 9 -7.05 5.74 11.41
C CYS A 9 -6.38 7.01 11.89
N GLY A 10 -5.05 7.06 11.68
CA GLY A 10 -4.25 8.25 11.80
C GLY A 10 -3.26 8.30 10.64
N PHE A 11 -2.81 9.48 10.28
CA PHE A 11 -1.85 9.64 9.20
C PHE A 11 -0.92 10.83 9.43
N ALA A 12 0.24 10.76 8.81
CA ALA A 12 1.19 11.85 8.77
C ALA A 12 1.96 11.80 7.45
N THR A 13 2.32 12.97 6.94
CA THR A 13 3.18 13.12 5.78
C THR A 13 4.14 14.28 6.03
N ASP A 14 5.36 14.18 5.49
CA ASP A 14 6.36 15.23 5.56
C ASP A 14 7.19 15.26 4.28
N ILE A 15 7.59 16.45 3.87
CA ILE A 15 8.38 16.68 2.67
C ILE A 15 9.83 16.15 2.79
N GLY A 16 10.31 15.97 4.03
CA GLY A 16 11.71 15.64 4.27
C GLY A 16 12.66 16.70 3.74
N MET A 17 13.73 16.27 3.08
CA MET A 17 14.73 17.15 2.48
C MET A 17 14.49 17.44 0.99
N ARG A 18 13.33 17.03 0.45
CA ARG A 18 12.95 17.31 -0.95
C ARG A 18 12.39 18.72 -1.10
N GLU A 19 12.31 19.22 -2.32
CA GLU A 19 11.70 20.53 -2.63
C GLU A 19 10.18 20.47 -2.72
N LEU A 20 9.64 19.29 -3.08
CA LEU A 20 8.20 19.02 -3.21
C LEU A 20 7.86 17.73 -2.48
N ASN A 21 6.64 17.66 -1.97
CA ASN A 21 6.08 16.41 -1.48
C ASN A 21 5.27 15.77 -2.63
N GLU A 22 5.83 14.71 -3.22
CA GLU A 22 5.21 13.97 -4.32
C GLU A 22 4.39 12.77 -3.81
N ASP A 23 4.39 12.53 -2.49
CA ASP A 23 3.51 11.54 -1.86
C ASP A 23 2.06 12.05 -1.79
N SER A 24 1.12 11.13 -1.90
CA SER A 24 -0.31 11.37 -1.66
C SER A 24 -0.92 10.24 -0.85
N LEU A 25 -1.98 10.55 -0.10
CA LEU A 25 -2.70 9.56 0.69
C LEU A 25 -4.22 9.78 0.64
N PHE A 26 -4.98 8.70 0.87
CA PHE A 26 -6.39 8.73 1.22
C PHE A 26 -6.61 7.83 2.43
N ALA A 27 -7.24 8.35 3.49
CA ALA A 27 -7.42 7.63 4.74
C ALA A 27 -8.82 7.89 5.31
N SER A 28 -9.79 7.16 4.81
CA SER A 28 -11.17 7.17 5.30
C SER A 28 -11.77 5.77 5.13
N SER A 29 -12.39 5.25 6.22
CA SER A 29 -13.03 3.92 6.16
C SER A 29 -14.09 3.88 5.07
N PRO A 30 -14.12 2.82 4.25
CA PRO A 30 -13.36 1.56 4.36
C PRO A 30 -12.07 1.50 3.52
N VAL A 31 -11.50 2.65 3.12
CA VAL A 31 -10.39 2.72 2.15
C VAL A 31 -9.21 3.50 2.72
N PHE A 32 -8.01 2.93 2.57
CA PHE A 32 -6.75 3.53 3.02
C PHE A 32 -5.69 3.29 1.95
N VAL A 33 -5.07 4.35 1.46
CA VAL A 33 -4.15 4.33 0.31
C VAL A 33 -2.99 5.27 0.54
N VAL A 34 -1.79 4.86 0.13
CA VAL A 34 -0.57 5.66 0.01
C VAL A 34 -0.03 5.49 -1.41
N ALA A 35 0.39 6.59 -2.00
CA ALA A 35 1.01 6.64 -3.32
C ALA A 35 2.22 7.55 -3.28
N ASP A 36 3.37 7.05 -3.76
CA ASP A 36 4.64 7.75 -3.84
C ASP A 36 4.89 8.12 -5.30
N GLY A 37 4.89 9.40 -5.58
CA GLY A 37 4.96 9.94 -6.93
C GLY A 37 6.38 10.04 -7.45
N MET A 38 6.58 9.70 -8.72
CA MET A 38 7.86 9.79 -9.40
C MET A 38 7.73 10.50 -10.75
N GLY A 39 8.67 11.40 -11.02
CA GLY A 39 8.70 12.15 -12.29
C GLY A 39 9.16 13.58 -12.05
N GLY A 40 10.12 14.12 -12.72
CA GLY A 40 10.66 15.46 -12.45
C GLY A 40 9.60 16.59 -12.46
N HIS A 41 9.81 17.68 -11.69
CA HIS A 41 9.04 18.91 -11.72
C HIS A 41 7.53 18.77 -11.45
N SER A 42 7.10 18.42 -10.25
CA SER A 42 5.69 18.28 -9.84
C SER A 42 4.86 17.20 -10.59
N ALA A 43 5.44 16.49 -11.53
CA ALA A 43 4.71 15.47 -12.28
C ALA A 43 4.40 14.23 -11.40
N GLY A 44 5.27 13.91 -10.44
CA GLY A 44 5.05 12.86 -9.45
C GLY A 44 3.90 13.20 -8.51
N GLU A 45 3.82 14.44 -7.99
CA GLU A 45 2.69 14.89 -7.16
C GLU A 45 1.35 14.71 -7.88
N VAL A 46 1.29 15.10 -9.16
CA VAL A 46 0.07 14.94 -9.96
C VAL A 46 -0.27 13.47 -10.16
N ALA A 47 0.72 12.61 -10.38
CA ALA A 47 0.51 11.18 -10.58
C ALA A 47 0.00 10.49 -9.30
N SER A 48 0.64 10.73 -8.16
CA SER A 48 0.23 10.15 -6.87
C SER A 48 -1.16 10.63 -6.47
N ARG A 49 -1.45 11.94 -6.61
CA ARG A 49 -2.76 12.52 -6.34
C ARG A 49 -3.82 11.88 -7.24
N THR A 50 -3.56 11.78 -8.54
CA THR A 50 -4.50 11.18 -9.50
C THR A 50 -4.79 9.71 -9.17
N ALA A 51 -3.78 8.96 -8.74
CA ALA A 51 -3.96 7.57 -8.34
C ALA A 51 -4.84 7.44 -7.09
N VAL A 52 -4.61 8.27 -6.09
CA VAL A 52 -5.36 8.28 -4.82
C VAL A 52 -6.82 8.74 -5.04
N ASP A 53 -7.04 9.76 -5.86
CA ASP A 53 -8.38 10.30 -6.16
C ASP A 53 -9.30 9.26 -6.82
N ALA A 54 -8.75 8.25 -7.49
CA ALA A 54 -9.54 7.15 -8.06
C ALA A 54 -10.34 6.38 -7.00
N PHE A 55 -9.93 6.44 -5.74
CA PHE A 55 -10.58 5.73 -4.62
C PHE A 55 -11.59 6.59 -3.86
N ALA A 56 -11.61 7.90 -4.05
CA ALA A 56 -12.46 8.82 -3.28
C ALA A 56 -13.97 8.49 -3.34
N SER A 57 -14.43 7.89 -4.43
CA SER A 57 -15.84 7.47 -4.58
C SER A 57 -16.27 6.29 -3.68
N LEU A 58 -15.32 5.65 -3.02
CA LEU A 58 -15.56 4.57 -2.07
C LEU A 58 -15.71 5.06 -0.63
N ASP A 59 -15.49 6.35 -0.39
CA ASP A 59 -15.64 6.97 0.93
C ASP A 59 -17.04 6.77 1.50
N GLY A 60 -17.12 6.48 2.80
CA GLY A 60 -18.37 6.32 3.54
C GLY A 60 -19.20 5.08 3.20
N ARG A 61 -18.65 4.13 2.45
CA ARG A 61 -19.29 2.82 2.25
C ARG A 61 -19.09 1.92 3.46
N ASP A 62 -19.96 0.94 3.62
CA ASP A 62 -19.81 -0.05 4.69
C ASP A 62 -18.67 -1.03 4.39
N PHE A 63 -18.44 -1.36 3.11
CA PHE A 63 -17.39 -2.27 2.64
C PHE A 63 -17.11 -2.06 1.14
N VAL A 64 -15.99 -2.62 0.67
CA VAL A 64 -15.61 -2.64 -0.75
C VAL A 64 -15.50 -4.09 -1.23
N SER A 65 -16.18 -4.40 -2.32
CA SER A 65 -16.08 -5.70 -2.97
C SER A 65 -14.76 -5.84 -3.77
N ALA A 66 -14.42 -7.08 -4.13
CA ALA A 66 -13.26 -7.34 -4.97
C ALA A 66 -13.36 -6.63 -6.33
N GLY A 67 -14.55 -6.70 -6.96
CA GLY A 67 -14.78 -6.06 -8.27
C GLY A 67 -14.65 -4.53 -8.21
N GLU A 68 -15.17 -3.89 -7.16
CA GLU A 68 -15.04 -2.44 -6.98
C GLU A 68 -13.57 -2.04 -6.79
N LEU A 69 -12.79 -2.82 -6.02
CA LEU A 69 -11.35 -2.58 -5.88
C LEU A 69 -10.64 -2.70 -7.24
N GLU A 70 -10.93 -3.75 -8.01
CA GLU A 70 -10.37 -3.96 -9.35
C GLU A 70 -10.67 -2.78 -10.28
N GLU A 71 -11.91 -2.30 -10.28
CA GLU A 71 -12.32 -1.12 -11.06
C GLU A 71 -11.54 0.14 -10.66
N ARG A 72 -11.31 0.35 -9.34
CA ARG A 72 -10.57 1.53 -8.86
C ARG A 72 -9.09 1.47 -9.22
N ILE A 73 -8.45 0.32 -9.07
CA ILE A 73 -7.05 0.11 -9.50
C ILE A 73 -6.92 0.33 -11.00
N ALA A 74 -7.84 -0.24 -11.80
CA ALA A 74 -7.85 -0.03 -13.25
C ALA A 74 -8.10 1.43 -13.63
N LEU A 75 -8.96 2.15 -12.89
CA LEU A 75 -9.17 3.59 -13.10
C LEU A 75 -7.90 4.37 -12.79
N ALA A 76 -7.26 4.14 -11.64
CA ALA A 76 -5.99 4.78 -11.27
C ALA A 76 -4.93 4.56 -12.36
N ALA A 77 -4.77 3.31 -12.83
CA ALA A 77 -3.81 2.99 -13.88
C ALA A 77 -4.08 3.74 -15.19
N ARG A 78 -5.35 3.83 -15.61
CA ARG A 78 -5.72 4.54 -16.85
C ARG A 78 -5.52 6.05 -16.72
N THR A 79 -5.94 6.64 -15.58
CA THR A 79 -5.87 8.10 -15.40
C THR A 79 -4.43 8.58 -15.25
N VAL A 80 -3.58 7.86 -14.48
CA VAL A 80 -2.16 8.18 -14.36
C VAL A 80 -1.45 8.06 -15.72
N ARG A 81 -1.73 7.00 -16.49
CA ARG A 81 -1.17 6.86 -17.84
C ARG A 81 -1.59 8.00 -18.77
N GLY A 82 -2.81 8.51 -18.59
CA GLY A 82 -3.32 9.67 -19.33
C GLY A 82 -2.57 10.99 -19.08
N LEU A 83 -1.71 11.05 -18.07
CA LEU A 83 -0.88 12.23 -17.75
C LEU A 83 0.38 12.30 -18.62
N ALA A 84 0.62 11.33 -19.51
CA ALA A 84 1.77 11.35 -20.41
C ALA A 84 1.81 12.63 -21.25
N SER A 85 2.99 13.24 -21.33
CA SER A 85 3.24 14.48 -22.06
C SER A 85 4.57 14.40 -22.81
N GLU A 86 4.88 15.45 -23.61
CA GLU A 86 6.18 15.56 -24.27
C GLU A 86 7.36 15.61 -23.27
N SER A 87 7.10 16.03 -22.04
CA SER A 87 8.09 16.13 -20.94
C SER A 87 8.38 14.77 -20.27
N GLY A 88 7.61 13.71 -20.60
CA GLY A 88 7.75 12.38 -20.04
C GLY A 88 6.42 11.78 -19.57
N ILE A 89 6.54 10.60 -18.99
CA ILE A 89 5.41 9.86 -18.42
C ILE A 89 5.60 9.83 -16.92
N PRO A 90 4.83 10.61 -16.15
CA PRO A 90 4.89 10.53 -14.69
C PRO A 90 4.39 9.17 -14.20
N GLY A 91 4.86 8.75 -13.04
CA GLY A 91 4.47 7.50 -12.43
C GLY A 91 4.23 7.64 -10.94
N THR A 92 3.68 6.60 -10.34
CA THR A 92 3.51 6.52 -8.90
C THR A 92 3.43 5.08 -8.44
N THR A 93 3.88 4.81 -7.22
CA THR A 93 3.53 3.58 -6.50
C THR A 93 2.06 3.63 -6.11
N LEU A 94 1.54 2.53 -5.62
CA LEU A 94 0.21 2.46 -5.02
C LEU A 94 0.18 1.30 -4.02
N THR A 95 0.13 1.59 -2.74
CA THR A 95 -0.15 0.58 -1.70
C THR A 95 -1.40 0.96 -0.94
N GLY A 96 -2.17 -0.02 -0.52
CA GLY A 96 -3.40 0.28 0.20
C GLY A 96 -4.11 -0.95 0.74
N LEU A 97 -5.16 -0.69 1.49
CA LEU A 97 -6.12 -1.71 1.89
C LEU A 97 -7.55 -1.18 1.79
N VAL A 98 -8.47 -2.09 1.51
CA VAL A 98 -9.90 -1.84 1.64
C VAL A 98 -10.53 -2.88 2.56
N LEU A 99 -11.47 -2.43 3.40
CA LEU A 99 -12.25 -3.34 4.24
C LEU A 99 -13.35 -3.96 3.39
N GLY A 100 -13.46 -5.28 3.46
CA GLY A 100 -14.40 -6.05 2.68
C GLY A 100 -14.96 -7.25 3.43
N VAL A 101 -15.83 -7.99 2.75
CA VAL A 101 -16.44 -9.22 3.26
C VAL A 101 -16.18 -10.34 2.26
N GLU A 102 -15.75 -11.49 2.76
CA GLU A 102 -15.55 -12.70 1.98
C GLU A 102 -16.16 -13.90 2.73
N GLY A 103 -17.07 -14.63 2.08
CA GLY A 103 -17.73 -15.77 2.72
C GLY A 103 -18.54 -15.43 3.98
N GLY A 104 -18.92 -14.16 4.19
CA GLY A 104 -19.63 -13.69 5.39
C GLY A 104 -18.70 -13.25 6.54
N PHE A 105 -17.40 -13.23 6.31
CA PHE A 105 -16.39 -12.78 7.28
C PHE A 105 -15.72 -11.50 6.84
N PRO A 106 -15.29 -10.61 7.78
CA PRO A 106 -14.57 -9.40 7.46
C PRO A 106 -13.13 -9.69 7.04
N TYR A 107 -12.68 -9.00 5.98
CA TYR A 107 -11.32 -9.08 5.45
C TYR A 107 -10.79 -7.71 5.05
N ALA A 108 -9.49 -7.54 5.15
CA ALA A 108 -8.76 -6.51 4.42
C ALA A 108 -8.26 -7.09 3.09
N ARG A 109 -8.56 -6.39 1.99
CA ARG A 109 -7.88 -6.62 0.71
C ARG A 109 -6.76 -5.62 0.62
N VAL A 110 -5.53 -6.09 0.88
CA VAL A 110 -4.30 -5.31 0.75
C VAL A 110 -3.83 -5.41 -0.69
N PHE A 111 -3.50 -4.28 -1.31
CA PHE A 111 -3.03 -4.25 -2.69
C PHE A 111 -1.74 -3.44 -2.82
N ASN A 112 -0.90 -3.80 -3.80
CA ASN A 112 0.40 -3.16 -3.99
C ASN A 112 0.83 -3.07 -5.45
N ILE A 113 1.38 -1.92 -5.82
CA ILE A 113 2.16 -1.66 -7.04
C ILE A 113 3.33 -0.76 -6.62
N GLY A 114 4.56 -1.23 -6.75
CA GLY A 114 5.76 -0.48 -6.34
C GLY A 114 6.40 -1.05 -5.08
N ASP A 115 7.18 -0.23 -4.41
CA ASP A 115 7.96 -0.55 -3.21
C ASP A 115 7.49 0.19 -1.95
N SER A 116 6.39 0.93 -2.03
CA SER A 116 5.60 1.32 -0.87
C SER A 116 5.05 0.06 -0.19
N ARG A 117 4.88 0.09 1.13
CA ARG A 117 4.61 -1.13 1.90
C ARG A 117 3.37 -1.03 2.75
N THR A 118 2.72 -2.17 2.96
CA THR A 118 1.68 -2.37 3.98
C THR A 118 2.12 -3.50 4.92
N TYR A 119 2.15 -3.18 6.21
CA TYR A 119 2.43 -4.10 7.30
C TYR A 119 1.15 -4.44 8.06
N HIS A 120 1.09 -5.61 8.66
CA HIS A 120 0.01 -6.07 9.53
C HIS A 120 0.57 -6.49 10.89
N LEU A 121 0.00 -5.93 11.94
CA LEU A 121 0.24 -6.29 13.34
C LEU A 121 -1.02 -6.98 13.87
N SER A 122 -0.90 -8.26 14.22
CA SER A 122 -1.96 -9.03 14.86
C SER A 122 -1.39 -9.77 16.07
N GLY A 123 -1.86 -9.46 17.25
CA GLY A 123 -1.28 -9.98 18.49
C GLY A 123 0.23 -9.71 18.57
N MET A 124 1.03 -10.77 18.60
CA MET A 124 2.51 -10.66 18.65
C MET A 124 3.17 -10.70 17.27
N ALA A 125 2.44 -11.02 16.22
CA ALA A 125 2.97 -11.08 14.86
C ALA A 125 2.99 -9.68 14.22
N PHE A 126 4.10 -9.34 13.56
CA PHE A 126 4.24 -8.16 12.70
C PHE A 126 4.86 -8.61 11.39
N ILE A 127 4.11 -8.50 10.32
CA ILE A 127 4.53 -8.98 8.99
C ILE A 127 4.40 -7.86 7.96
N GLN A 128 5.29 -7.82 6.98
CA GLN A 128 5.08 -7.08 5.75
C GLN A 128 4.14 -7.94 4.87
N VAL A 129 2.93 -7.44 4.61
CA VAL A 129 1.92 -8.13 3.79
C VAL A 129 2.27 -8.02 2.32
N THR A 130 2.70 -6.83 1.90
CA THR A 130 3.07 -6.55 0.51
C THR A 130 4.47 -7.05 0.20
N LYS A 131 4.73 -7.24 -1.09
CA LYS A 131 6.04 -7.56 -1.62
C LYS A 131 6.49 -6.41 -2.52
N ASP A 132 7.72 -5.94 -2.32
CA ASP A 132 8.25 -4.82 -3.08
C ASP A 132 8.42 -5.21 -4.57
N HIS A 133 8.00 -4.33 -5.45
CA HIS A 133 8.32 -4.45 -6.88
C HIS A 133 9.60 -3.66 -7.16
N SER A 134 10.73 -4.24 -6.78
CA SER A 134 12.06 -3.65 -6.92
C SER A 134 13.08 -4.66 -7.46
N GLU A 135 14.11 -4.16 -8.14
CA GLU A 135 15.22 -4.99 -8.65
C GLU A 135 15.83 -5.87 -7.54
N VAL A 136 16.00 -5.29 -6.35
CA VAL A 136 16.58 -6.01 -5.20
C VAL A 136 15.68 -7.17 -4.79
N GLN A 137 14.37 -6.96 -4.74
CA GLN A 137 13.45 -8.02 -4.36
C GLN A 137 13.42 -9.14 -5.42
N GLU A 138 13.49 -8.81 -6.69
CA GLU A 138 13.57 -9.80 -7.77
C GLU A 138 14.86 -10.64 -7.69
N LEU A 139 15.99 -10.01 -7.30
CA LEU A 139 17.26 -10.72 -7.08
C LEU A 139 17.23 -11.62 -5.84
N ILE A 140 16.55 -11.20 -4.77
CA ILE A 140 16.32 -12.02 -3.58
C ILE A 140 15.48 -13.25 -3.95
N ASP A 141 14.40 -13.06 -4.68
CA ASP A 141 13.50 -14.13 -5.13
C ASP A 141 14.20 -15.14 -6.05
N ALA A 142 15.13 -14.66 -6.87
CA ALA A 142 15.95 -15.50 -7.73
C ALA A 142 17.08 -16.22 -6.97
N GLY A 143 17.24 -15.98 -5.67
CA GLY A 143 18.32 -16.55 -4.85
C GLY A 143 19.71 -16.02 -5.20
N VAL A 144 19.80 -14.88 -5.87
CA VAL A 144 21.07 -14.26 -6.32
C VAL A 144 21.60 -13.26 -5.30
N ALA A 145 20.74 -12.68 -4.46
CA ALA A 145 21.09 -11.69 -3.44
C ALA A 145 20.56 -12.08 -2.05
N ASP A 146 21.34 -11.74 -1.02
CA ASP A 146 20.97 -11.92 0.39
C ASP A 146 20.36 -10.64 1.03
N GLY A 147 20.06 -9.63 0.23
CA GLY A 147 19.50 -8.35 0.68
C GLY A 147 20.52 -7.35 1.24
N ASN A 148 21.79 -7.73 1.44
CA ASN A 148 22.74 -6.90 2.17
C ASN A 148 23.74 -6.10 1.31
N ASN A 149 23.86 -6.35 0.01
CA ASN A 149 25.02 -5.81 -0.72
C ASN A 149 24.83 -5.45 -2.20
N TRP A 150 23.65 -4.96 -2.63
CA TRP A 150 23.44 -4.63 -4.04
C TRP A 150 23.06 -3.15 -4.23
N GLY A 151 23.89 -2.44 -5.00
CA GLY A 151 23.93 -0.99 -5.11
C GLY A 151 22.76 -0.28 -5.82
N ARG A 152 21.59 -0.92 -6.02
CA ARG A 152 20.42 -0.32 -6.65
C ARG A 152 19.13 -0.63 -5.88
N ARG A 153 19.09 -0.23 -4.61
CA ARG A 153 17.92 -0.46 -3.75
C ARG A 153 16.66 0.28 -4.20
N ASN A 154 16.80 1.33 -5.00
CA ASN A 154 15.73 2.26 -5.38
C ASN A 154 15.30 2.12 -6.84
N VAL A 155 15.45 0.93 -7.46
CA VAL A 155 14.94 0.70 -8.81
C VAL A 155 13.63 -0.05 -8.71
N ILE A 156 12.54 0.69 -8.91
CA ILE A 156 11.18 0.14 -8.96
C ILE A 156 10.98 -0.56 -10.30
N THR A 157 10.47 -1.79 -10.25
CA THR A 157 10.20 -2.61 -11.46
C THR A 157 8.74 -2.53 -11.92
N ARG A 158 7.83 -2.04 -11.05
CA ARG A 158 6.42 -1.78 -11.39
C ARG A 158 5.94 -0.48 -10.76
N ALA A 159 5.26 0.34 -11.56
CA ALA A 159 4.61 1.57 -11.12
C ALA A 159 3.36 1.83 -11.98
N LEU A 160 2.42 2.60 -11.48
CA LEU A 160 1.37 3.18 -12.31
C LEU A 160 1.99 4.28 -13.17
N GLY A 161 1.74 4.27 -14.48
CA GLY A 161 2.41 5.19 -15.40
C GLY A 161 3.90 4.86 -15.59
N GLY A 162 4.74 5.88 -15.73
CA GLY A 162 6.17 5.69 -15.96
C GLY A 162 6.46 4.94 -17.28
N HIS A 163 7.62 4.31 -17.34
CA HIS A 163 8.04 3.47 -18.47
C HIS A 163 7.61 2.01 -18.32
N SER A 164 6.83 1.69 -17.28
CA SER A 164 6.24 0.36 -17.12
C SER A 164 5.27 0.07 -18.25
N GLY A 165 5.33 -1.13 -18.83
CA GLY A 165 4.50 -1.52 -19.96
C GLY A 165 2.99 -1.38 -19.68
N SER A 166 2.16 -1.59 -20.69
CA SER A 166 0.72 -1.36 -20.68
C SER A 166 -0.07 -2.16 -19.62
N ASP A 167 0.55 -3.12 -18.95
CA ASP A 167 -0.14 -4.14 -18.16
C ASP A 167 0.44 -4.28 -16.76
N VAL A 168 0.34 -3.22 -15.96
CA VAL A 168 0.79 -3.21 -14.55
C VAL A 168 -0.35 -3.67 -13.66
N GLY A 169 -0.39 -4.98 -13.36
CA GLY A 169 -1.31 -5.53 -12.39
C GLY A 169 -0.87 -5.26 -10.95
N ALA A 170 -1.82 -4.99 -10.07
CA ALA A 170 -1.58 -4.97 -8.62
C ALA A 170 -1.51 -6.39 -8.06
N ASP A 171 -0.59 -6.61 -7.12
CA ASP A 171 -0.67 -7.80 -6.26
C ASP A 171 -1.74 -7.54 -5.19
N VAL A 172 -2.61 -8.52 -4.93
CA VAL A 172 -3.69 -8.41 -3.94
C VAL A 172 -3.61 -9.56 -2.95
N PHE A 173 -3.62 -9.20 -1.67
CA PHE A 173 -3.54 -10.13 -0.55
C PHE A 173 -4.84 -10.06 0.25
N LEU A 174 -5.38 -11.20 0.62
CA LEU A 174 -6.58 -11.29 1.43
C LEU A 174 -6.19 -11.61 2.88
N VAL A 175 -6.45 -10.68 3.78
CA VAL A 175 -6.10 -10.79 5.21
C VAL A 175 -7.39 -10.86 6.03
N PRO A 176 -7.68 -11.97 6.72
CA PRO A 176 -8.81 -12.04 7.63
C PRO A 176 -8.60 -11.06 8.79
N LEU A 177 -9.68 -10.38 9.20
CA LEU A 177 -9.60 -9.36 10.22
C LEU A 177 -9.99 -9.89 11.60
N SER A 178 -9.27 -9.42 12.60
CA SER A 178 -9.59 -9.57 14.01
C SER A 178 -9.67 -8.21 14.69
N MET A 179 -10.50 -8.10 15.70
CA MET A 179 -10.54 -6.91 16.55
C MET A 179 -9.15 -6.72 17.20
N GLY A 180 -8.62 -5.51 17.14
CA GLY A 180 -7.29 -5.17 17.64
C GLY A 180 -6.16 -5.32 16.61
N ASP A 181 -6.46 -5.78 15.39
CA ASP A 181 -5.50 -5.74 14.30
C ASP A 181 -5.14 -4.28 13.94
N ARG A 182 -3.87 -4.08 13.59
CA ARG A 182 -3.35 -2.79 13.12
C ARG A 182 -2.62 -2.98 11.79
N PHE A 183 -2.86 -2.06 10.87
CA PHE A 183 -2.09 -1.96 9.63
C PHE A 183 -1.28 -0.68 9.63
N VAL A 184 -0.07 -0.75 9.03
CA VAL A 184 0.77 0.42 8.77
C VAL A 184 1.08 0.43 7.29
N LEU A 185 0.64 1.48 6.60
CA LEU A 185 0.93 1.73 5.19
C LEU A 185 1.95 2.86 5.12
N CYS A 186 2.96 2.73 4.27
CA CYS A 186 3.95 3.80 4.13
C CYS A 186 4.58 3.85 2.74
N SER A 187 5.07 5.05 2.36
CA SER A 187 6.02 5.22 1.28
C SER A 187 7.41 4.70 1.68
N ASP A 188 8.32 4.61 0.71
CA ASP A 188 9.69 4.14 0.91
C ASP A 188 10.52 5.07 1.80
N GLY A 189 10.14 6.37 1.91
CA GLY A 189 10.76 7.32 2.82
C GLY A 189 10.73 6.90 4.30
N LEU A 190 9.81 6.04 4.70
CA LEU A 190 9.87 5.38 6.01
C LEU A 190 10.74 4.11 5.95
N SER A 191 10.38 3.17 5.09
CA SER A 191 10.92 1.81 5.12
C SER A 191 12.37 1.68 4.64
N SER A 192 12.88 2.70 3.95
CA SER A 192 14.29 2.76 3.53
C SER A 192 15.24 3.16 4.66
N VAL A 193 14.76 3.88 5.67
CA VAL A 193 15.58 4.45 6.75
C VAL A 193 15.22 3.96 8.14
N VAL A 194 14.03 3.39 8.35
CA VAL A 194 13.60 2.81 9.62
C VAL A 194 13.40 1.31 9.45
N SER A 195 14.07 0.51 10.28
CA SER A 195 13.98 -0.95 10.18
C SER A 195 12.59 -1.49 10.57
N ASN A 196 12.23 -2.66 10.04
CA ASN A 196 10.95 -3.32 10.34
C ASN A 196 10.74 -3.55 11.84
N GLU A 197 11.81 -3.87 12.59
CA GLU A 197 11.76 -4.04 14.04
C GLU A 197 11.37 -2.74 14.73
N ARG A 198 11.91 -1.61 14.27
CA ARG A 198 11.61 -0.29 14.84
C ARG A 198 10.21 0.19 14.48
N ILE A 199 9.74 -0.09 13.27
CA ILE A 199 8.35 0.17 12.86
C ILE A 199 7.41 -0.67 13.73
N SER A 200 7.70 -1.97 13.91
CA SER A 200 6.94 -2.88 14.75
C SER A 200 6.86 -2.41 16.20
N GLU A 201 7.97 -1.96 16.77
CA GLU A 201 8.03 -1.45 18.14
C GLU A 201 7.08 -0.26 18.32
N VAL A 202 7.16 0.74 17.44
CA VAL A 202 6.28 1.92 17.50
C VAL A 202 4.81 1.52 17.32
N ALA A 203 4.52 0.71 16.28
CA ALA A 203 3.17 0.27 15.99
C ALA A 203 2.53 -0.54 17.12
N ARG A 204 3.33 -1.24 17.92
CA ARG A 204 2.86 -2.09 19.02
C ARG A 204 2.58 -1.33 20.31
N TYR A 205 3.44 -0.36 20.64
CA TYR A 205 3.43 0.26 21.99
C TYR A 205 2.70 1.61 22.03
N MET A 206 2.33 2.17 20.88
CA MET A 206 1.52 3.39 20.83
C MET A 206 0.06 3.04 20.53
N GLU A 207 -0.85 3.45 21.41
CA GLU A 207 -2.27 3.11 21.28
C GLU A 207 -3.00 3.96 20.23
N ASP A 208 -2.66 5.24 20.14
CA ASP A 208 -3.34 6.16 19.22
C ASP A 208 -2.73 6.05 17.80
N PRO A 209 -3.52 5.77 16.75
CA PRO A 209 -3.01 5.64 15.39
C PRO A 209 -2.45 6.96 14.83
N GLN A 210 -2.98 8.11 15.28
CA GLN A 210 -2.47 9.41 14.84
C GLN A 210 -1.10 9.70 15.43
N GLU A 211 -0.91 9.45 16.72
CA GLU A 211 0.40 9.59 17.37
C GLU A 211 1.41 8.58 16.82
N THR A 212 0.96 7.36 16.50
CA THR A 212 1.79 6.33 15.86
C THR A 212 2.31 6.80 14.52
N ALA A 213 1.44 7.31 13.64
CA ALA A 213 1.82 7.80 12.32
C ALA A 213 2.82 8.96 12.41
N GLN A 214 2.53 9.95 13.27
CA GLN A 214 3.43 11.09 13.51
C GLN A 214 4.80 10.65 14.04
N THR A 215 4.83 9.70 14.98
CA THR A 215 6.08 9.19 15.55
C THR A 215 6.91 8.46 14.50
N LEU A 216 6.30 7.67 13.62
CA LEU A 216 7.00 6.99 12.54
C LEU A 216 7.62 7.98 11.56
N VAL A 217 6.87 9.02 11.15
CA VAL A 217 7.40 10.11 10.31
C VAL A 217 8.58 10.81 11.01
N GLN A 218 8.45 11.17 12.29
CA GLN A 218 9.54 11.79 13.04
C GLN A 218 10.79 10.89 13.15
N LYS A 219 10.61 9.57 13.21
CA LYS A 219 11.76 8.65 13.19
C LYS A 219 12.46 8.62 11.83
N ALA A 220 11.71 8.68 10.73
CA ALA A 220 12.29 8.78 9.39
C ALA A 220 13.08 10.08 9.22
N LEU A 221 12.51 11.21 9.65
CA LEU A 221 13.20 12.52 9.63
C LEU A 221 14.46 12.50 10.49
N GLY A 222 14.39 11.92 11.68
CA GLY A 222 15.54 11.76 12.59
C GLY A 222 16.63 10.83 12.05
N ALA A 223 16.30 9.93 11.13
CA ALA A 223 17.24 9.03 10.45
C ALA A 223 17.85 9.64 9.17
N GLY A 224 17.53 10.91 8.88
CA GLY A 224 18.10 11.66 7.75
C GLY A 224 17.04 12.31 6.86
N GLY A 225 15.80 11.78 6.79
CA GLY A 225 14.68 12.39 6.09
C GLY A 225 14.96 12.77 4.63
N SER A 226 15.73 11.95 3.91
CA SER A 226 16.20 12.27 2.56
C SER A 226 15.11 12.27 1.50
N ASP A 227 13.95 11.70 1.81
CA ASP A 227 12.80 11.60 0.91
C ASP A 227 11.51 12.10 1.55
N ASN A 228 10.47 12.25 0.71
CA ASN A 228 9.10 12.39 1.19
C ASN A 228 8.74 11.17 2.04
N VAL A 229 8.02 11.36 3.11
CA VAL A 229 7.62 10.27 3.99
C VAL A 229 6.14 10.38 4.34
N THR A 230 5.39 9.34 4.03
CA THR A 230 3.96 9.28 4.28
C THR A 230 3.62 7.97 4.99
N VAL A 231 2.83 8.07 6.05
CA VAL A 231 2.40 6.94 6.88
C VAL A 231 0.91 7.04 7.15
N VAL A 232 0.20 5.93 6.98
CA VAL A 232 -1.19 5.74 7.40
C VAL A 232 -1.23 4.56 8.37
N VAL A 233 -1.84 4.74 9.53
CA VAL A 233 -2.06 3.69 10.53
C VAL A 233 -3.55 3.43 10.65
N VAL A 234 -3.96 2.16 10.57
CA VAL A 234 -5.36 1.74 10.59
C VAL A 234 -5.55 0.70 11.68
N ASP A 235 -6.43 0.98 12.64
CA ASP A 235 -6.80 0.07 13.72
C ASP A 235 -8.19 -0.52 13.48
N ILE A 236 -8.33 -1.82 13.57
CA ILE A 236 -9.60 -2.51 13.54
C ILE A 236 -10.20 -2.48 14.94
N VAL A 237 -11.20 -1.62 15.14
CA VAL A 237 -11.80 -1.39 16.46
C VAL A 237 -13.01 -2.26 16.73
N ASP A 238 -13.68 -2.71 15.68
CA ASP A 238 -14.78 -3.67 15.74
C ASP A 238 -14.82 -4.45 14.43
N CYS A 239 -15.18 -5.71 14.49
CA CYS A 239 -15.39 -6.54 13.30
C CYS A 239 -16.47 -7.60 13.60
N GLY A 240 -17.19 -7.98 12.54
CA GLY A 240 -18.22 -9.02 12.60
C GLY A 240 -17.68 -10.39 13.02
N PRO A 241 -18.37 -11.49 12.67
CA PRO A 241 -17.96 -12.83 13.06
C PRO A 241 -16.54 -13.09 12.54
N GLN A 242 -15.67 -13.50 13.47
CA GLN A 242 -14.29 -13.86 13.16
C GLN A 242 -14.23 -15.32 12.68
N LEU A 243 -13.27 -15.62 11.83
CA LEU A 243 -12.93 -17.02 11.53
C LEU A 243 -12.57 -17.74 12.84
N PRO A 244 -13.02 -19.00 13.02
CA PRO A 244 -12.56 -19.82 14.15
C PRO A 244 -11.03 -19.81 14.14
N SER A 245 -10.43 -19.48 15.29
CA SER A 245 -8.97 -19.50 15.46
C SER A 245 -8.44 -20.94 15.31
N GLY A 246 -8.20 -21.35 14.07
CA GLY A 246 -7.28 -22.40 13.76
C GLY A 246 -5.89 -21.80 13.74
N ASN A 247 -4.88 -22.54 14.16
CA ASN A 247 -3.49 -22.11 14.18
C ASN A 247 -3.16 -21.27 12.94
N ILE A 248 -2.93 -19.96 13.16
CA ILE A 248 -2.46 -19.04 12.14
C ILE A 248 -0.95 -19.31 12.01
N GLU A 249 -0.58 -20.46 11.48
CA GLU A 249 0.75 -20.74 10.98
C GLU A 249 0.74 -20.34 9.50
N GLU A 250 1.58 -19.38 9.13
CA GLU A 250 2.10 -18.99 7.80
C GLU A 250 1.21 -19.11 6.53
N GLU A 251 0.07 -19.81 6.56
CA GLU A 251 -0.82 -20.02 5.41
C GLU A 251 -1.87 -18.90 5.21
N THR A 252 -1.88 -17.85 6.02
CA THR A 252 -3.02 -16.90 6.09
C THR A 252 -2.92 -15.75 5.08
N VAL A 253 -1.79 -15.59 4.40
CA VAL A 253 -1.69 -14.71 3.23
C VAL A 253 -2.00 -15.56 2.00
N THR A 254 -3.28 -15.73 1.70
CA THR A 254 -3.71 -16.53 0.54
C THR A 254 -3.20 -15.87 -0.73
N ALA A 255 -2.52 -16.66 -1.55
CA ALA A 255 -1.87 -16.36 -2.82
C ALA A 255 -2.21 -15.00 -3.45
N ALA A 256 -1.20 -14.20 -3.69
CA ALA A 256 -1.28 -12.98 -4.46
C ALA A 256 -2.03 -13.22 -5.78
N ARG A 257 -3.21 -12.65 -5.93
CA ARG A 257 -3.95 -12.66 -7.19
C ARG A 257 -3.55 -11.41 -7.96
N ARG A 258 -2.87 -11.61 -9.08
CA ARG A 258 -2.53 -10.50 -9.97
C ARG A 258 -3.81 -10.00 -10.65
N ILE A 259 -4.19 -8.76 -10.39
CA ILE A 259 -5.25 -8.09 -11.14
C ILE A 259 -4.59 -7.55 -12.40
N VAL A 260 -4.82 -8.23 -13.53
CA VAL A 260 -4.38 -7.79 -14.87
C VAL A 260 -5.54 -6.97 -15.45
N GLY A 261 -5.25 -5.76 -15.94
CA GLY A 261 -6.24 -4.97 -16.68
C GLY A 261 -6.74 -5.76 -17.89
N ASP A 262 -8.06 -5.78 -18.09
CA ASP A 262 -8.75 -6.58 -19.11
C ASP A 262 -8.38 -6.12 -20.52
N ASP A 263 -7.49 -6.84 -21.20
CA ASP A 263 -7.29 -6.81 -22.65
C ASP A 263 -7.83 -8.10 -23.29
N THR A 264 -9.06 -8.47 -22.97
CA THR A 264 -9.80 -9.48 -23.74
C THR A 264 -10.49 -8.85 -24.96
N VAL A 265 -9.71 -8.35 -25.90
CA VAL A 265 -10.17 -8.22 -27.29
C VAL A 265 -9.71 -9.47 -28.04
N PRO A 266 -10.62 -10.37 -28.48
CA PRO A 266 -10.22 -11.50 -29.28
C PRO A 266 -9.68 -10.96 -30.62
N ARG A 267 -8.41 -11.22 -30.91
CA ARG A 267 -7.88 -11.05 -32.27
C ARG A 267 -8.64 -12.02 -33.16
N ARG A 268 -9.55 -11.50 -33.99
CA ARG A 268 -10.09 -12.26 -35.11
C ARG A 268 -8.93 -12.46 -36.12
N GLY A 269 -8.70 -13.72 -36.45
CA GLY A 269 -7.83 -14.19 -37.50
C GLY A 269 -8.22 -13.71 -38.90
#